data_ec9f4847fabaf9cb7775c34753019489
#
_entry.id   ec9f4847fabaf9cb7775c34753019489
#
_cell.length_a   1.000
_cell.length_b   1.000
_cell.length_c   1.000
_cell.angle_alpha   90.00
_cell.angle_beta   90.00
_cell.angle_gamma   90.00
#
_symmetry.space_group_name_H-M   'P 1'
#
loop_
_entity.id
_entity.type
_entity.pdbx_description
1 polymer ?
#
loop_
_entity_poly.entity_id
_entity_poly.type
_entity_poly.pdbx_seq_one_letter_code
_entity_poly.pdbx_strand_id
1 'polypeptide(L)'
;MLILAATPIGNLGDATGRLRTALEDATIVAAEDTRTTQRLLQALGIENRPRLIALHDHNEKQRAAELVALAATEDVLLLSDAGMPTVSDPGYAVVAAAVEQGVDVTALPGPSAVITALA
;
A
#
# COMPACT_ATOMS: atom_id res chain seq x y z
N MET A 1 -4.64 4.26 -10.67
CA MET A 1 -4.87 4.93 -9.39
C MET A 1 -3.94 4.38 -8.32
N LEU A 2 -3.46 5.23 -7.46
CA LEU A 2 -2.65 4.82 -6.31
C LEU A 2 -3.57 4.61 -5.10
N ILE A 3 -3.54 3.41 -4.53
CA ILE A 3 -4.39 3.04 -3.39
C ILE A 3 -3.49 2.83 -2.17
N LEU A 4 -3.69 3.64 -1.14
CA LEU A 4 -2.94 3.53 0.10
C LEU A 4 -3.69 2.64 1.08
N ALA A 5 -3.01 1.69 1.69
CA ALA A 5 -3.65 0.79 2.64
C ALA A 5 -2.73 0.50 3.83
N ALA A 6 -3.31 0.51 5.02
CA ALA A 6 -2.63 0.08 6.22
C ALA A 6 -2.81 -1.43 6.39
N THR A 7 -1.72 -2.10 6.77
CA THR A 7 -1.81 -3.51 7.14
C THR A 7 -2.24 -3.64 8.61
N PRO A 8 -2.83 -4.79 8.98
CA PRO A 8 -3.17 -5.03 10.38
C PRO A 8 -1.91 -5.00 11.26
N ILE A 9 -2.02 -4.33 12.40
CA ILE A 9 -0.94 -4.29 13.37
C ILE A 9 -1.22 -5.35 14.43
N GLY A 10 -0.43 -6.43 14.39
CA GLY A 10 -0.46 -7.47 15.43
C GLY A 10 -1.58 -8.51 15.33
N ASN A 11 -2.70 -8.24 14.67
CA ASN A 11 -3.81 -9.17 14.58
C ASN A 11 -4.46 -9.17 13.20
N LEU A 12 -4.38 -10.31 12.52
CA LEU A 12 -4.97 -10.48 11.19
C LEU A 12 -6.49 -10.32 11.17
N GLY A 13 -7.14 -10.56 12.31
CA GLY A 13 -8.59 -10.34 12.44
C GLY A 13 -8.98 -8.88 12.25
N ASP A 14 -8.03 -7.95 12.36
CA ASP A 14 -8.28 -6.53 12.15
C ASP A 14 -8.21 -6.13 10.67
N ALA A 15 -7.91 -7.05 9.78
CA ALA A 15 -7.93 -6.76 8.35
C ALA A 15 -9.36 -6.44 7.91
N THR A 16 -9.53 -5.28 7.25
CA THR A 16 -10.85 -4.89 6.77
C THR A 16 -11.24 -5.70 5.54
N GLY A 17 -12.54 -5.81 5.27
CA GLY A 17 -13.03 -6.42 4.04
C GLY A 17 -12.52 -5.71 2.80
N ARG A 18 -12.36 -4.38 2.87
CA ARG A 18 -11.82 -3.58 1.76
C ARG A 18 -10.36 -3.92 1.47
N LEU A 19 -9.55 -4.11 2.51
CA LEU A 19 -8.16 -4.52 2.33
C LEU A 19 -8.09 -5.90 1.69
N ARG A 20 -8.89 -6.84 2.18
CA ARG A 20 -8.94 -8.19 1.60
C ARG A 20 -9.32 -8.14 0.11
N THR A 21 -10.37 -7.41 -0.24
CA THR A 21 -10.80 -7.28 -1.63
C THR A 21 -9.70 -6.63 -2.48
N ALA A 22 -9.06 -5.57 -1.97
CA ALA A 22 -7.98 -4.92 -2.69
C ALA A 22 -6.81 -5.87 -2.96
N LEU A 23 -6.45 -6.71 -2.00
CA LEU A 23 -5.40 -7.71 -2.18
C LEU A 23 -5.79 -8.81 -3.16
N GLU A 24 -7.05 -9.23 -3.16
CA GLU A 24 -7.56 -10.23 -4.08
C GLU A 24 -7.52 -9.75 -5.52
N ASP A 25 -7.75 -8.47 -5.75
CA ASP A 25 -7.84 -7.88 -7.07
C ASP A 25 -6.55 -7.21 -7.54
N ALA A 26 -5.57 -7.04 -6.66
CA ALA A 26 -4.35 -6.30 -6.97
C ALA A 26 -3.52 -6.98 -8.05
N THR A 27 -3.01 -6.19 -9.00
CA THR A 27 -2.01 -6.65 -9.97
C THR A 27 -0.61 -6.24 -9.53
N ILE A 28 -0.50 -5.11 -8.85
CA ILE A 28 0.78 -4.58 -8.34
C ILE A 28 0.59 -4.16 -6.90
N VAL A 29 1.50 -4.60 -6.03
CA VAL A 29 1.55 -4.19 -4.63
C VAL A 29 2.95 -3.71 -4.32
N ALA A 30 3.06 -2.49 -3.80
CA ALA A 30 4.30 -1.93 -3.31
C ALA A 30 4.28 -1.94 -1.78
N ALA A 31 5.39 -2.31 -1.17
CA ALA A 31 5.52 -2.36 0.28
C ALA A 31 6.98 -2.20 0.67
N GLU A 32 7.23 -1.76 1.89
CA GLU A 32 8.60 -1.63 2.39
C GLU A 32 9.30 -2.99 2.42
N ASP A 33 8.64 -4.01 2.94
CA ASP A 33 9.15 -5.38 2.96
C ASP A 33 8.14 -6.31 2.28
N THR A 34 8.50 -6.79 1.10
CA THR A 34 7.63 -7.66 0.31
C THR A 34 7.40 -9.02 0.97
N ARG A 35 8.29 -9.45 1.86
CA ARG A 35 8.10 -10.70 2.61
C ARG A 35 6.91 -10.60 3.55
N THR A 36 6.73 -9.44 4.18
CA THR A 36 5.56 -9.20 5.03
C THR A 36 4.27 -9.28 4.22
N THR A 37 4.27 -8.73 3.00
CA THR A 37 3.13 -8.82 2.10
C THR A 37 2.83 -10.26 1.73
N GLN A 38 3.84 -11.06 1.41
CA GLN A 38 3.65 -12.48 1.10
C GLN A 38 3.03 -13.24 2.26
N ARG A 39 3.50 -12.99 3.49
CA ARG A 39 2.94 -13.61 4.69
C ARG A 39 1.50 -13.20 4.91
N LEU A 40 1.17 -11.94 4.66
CA LEU A 40 -0.19 -11.43 4.78
C LEU A 40 -1.14 -12.14 3.81
N LEU A 41 -0.73 -12.27 2.56
CA LEU A 41 -1.53 -12.98 1.55
C LEU A 41 -1.79 -14.43 1.96
N GLN A 42 -0.76 -15.12 2.44
CA GLN A 42 -0.89 -16.51 2.89
C GLN A 42 -1.79 -16.61 4.12
N ALA A 43 -1.60 -15.74 5.09
CA ALA A 43 -2.36 -15.77 6.33
C ALA A 43 -3.83 -15.46 6.12
N LEU A 44 -4.17 -14.62 5.15
CA LEU A 44 -5.56 -14.31 4.80
C LEU A 44 -6.18 -15.33 3.84
N GLY A 45 -5.41 -16.31 3.38
CA GLY A 45 -5.89 -17.31 2.44
C GLY A 45 -6.17 -16.77 1.04
N ILE A 46 -5.48 -15.72 0.65
CA ILE A 46 -5.65 -15.10 -0.66
C ILE A 46 -4.80 -15.84 -1.68
N GLU A 47 -5.42 -16.32 -2.75
CA GLU A 47 -4.72 -17.06 -3.81
C GLU A 47 -4.01 -16.15 -4.80
N ASN A 48 -4.50 -14.93 -4.97
CA ASN A 48 -3.90 -13.96 -5.88
C ASN A 48 -2.43 -13.72 -5.52
N ARG A 49 -1.58 -13.64 -6.55
CA ARG A 49 -0.14 -13.36 -6.36
C ARG A 49 0.24 -12.16 -7.23
N PRO A 50 0.03 -10.93 -6.71
CA PRO A 50 0.37 -9.72 -7.46
C PRO A 50 1.88 -9.58 -7.62
N ARG A 51 2.27 -8.74 -8.57
CA ARG A 51 3.67 -8.31 -8.67
C ARG A 51 4.01 -7.49 -7.44
N LEU A 52 5.08 -7.86 -6.74
CA LEU A 52 5.51 -7.17 -5.52
C LEU A 52 6.71 -6.27 -5.83
N ILE A 53 6.64 -5.03 -5.38
CA ILE A 53 7.71 -4.05 -5.55
C ILE A 53 8.14 -3.56 -4.18
N ALA A 54 9.42 -3.72 -3.87
CA ALA A 54 9.97 -3.23 -2.60
C ALA A 54 10.20 -1.73 -2.70
N LEU A 55 9.70 -0.99 -1.70
CA LEU A 55 9.86 0.45 -1.60
C LEU A 55 10.45 0.78 -0.23
N HIS A 56 11.70 1.23 -0.22
CA HIS A 56 12.41 1.59 1.02
C HIS A 56 13.26 2.83 0.79
N ASP A 57 13.87 3.35 1.85
CA ASP A 57 14.59 4.62 1.82
C ASP A 57 15.69 4.69 0.76
N HIS A 58 16.32 3.57 0.46
CA HIS A 58 17.43 3.54 -0.50
C HIS A 58 16.99 3.63 -1.96
N ASN A 59 15.76 3.25 -2.28
CA ASN A 59 15.26 3.24 -3.65
C ASN A 59 14.02 4.12 -3.86
N GLU A 60 13.63 4.89 -2.86
CA GLU A 60 12.36 5.61 -2.82
C GLU A 60 12.14 6.50 -4.04
N LYS A 61 13.11 7.35 -4.39
CA LYS A 61 12.94 8.29 -5.50
C LYS A 61 12.79 7.59 -6.84
N GLN A 62 13.60 6.58 -7.08
CA GLN A 62 13.56 5.82 -8.32
C GLN A 62 12.27 5.03 -8.45
N ARG A 63 11.87 4.36 -7.38
CA ARG A 63 10.65 3.56 -7.36
C ARG A 63 9.39 4.43 -7.38
N ALA A 64 9.45 5.63 -6.80
CA ALA A 64 8.31 6.55 -6.82
C ALA A 64 7.90 6.90 -8.25
N ALA A 65 8.87 7.23 -9.10
CA ALA A 65 8.60 7.54 -10.50
C ALA A 65 7.99 6.33 -11.23
N GLU A 66 8.54 5.14 -11.01
CA GLU A 66 8.04 3.89 -11.59
C GLU A 66 6.60 3.60 -11.16
N LEU A 67 6.33 3.70 -9.85
CA LEU A 67 5.01 3.40 -9.31
C LEU A 67 3.95 4.39 -9.79
N VAL A 68 4.29 5.67 -9.88
CA VAL A 68 3.37 6.68 -10.38
C VAL A 68 3.06 6.45 -11.86
N ALA A 69 4.05 6.08 -12.65
CA ALA A 69 3.83 5.76 -14.05
C ALA A 69 2.89 4.56 -14.21
N LEU A 70 3.05 3.53 -13.38
CA LEU A 70 2.16 2.38 -13.37
C LEU A 70 0.74 2.76 -12.92
N ALA A 71 0.64 3.59 -11.88
CA ALA A 71 -0.64 4.01 -11.34
C ALA A 71 -1.45 4.89 -12.29
N ALA A 72 -0.81 5.49 -13.28
CA ALA A 72 -1.50 6.27 -14.30
C ALA A 72 -2.38 5.40 -15.21
N THR A 73 -2.05 4.11 -15.36
CA THR A 73 -2.76 3.20 -16.26
C THR A 73 -3.44 2.05 -15.55
N GLU A 74 -3.06 1.72 -14.32
CA GLU A 74 -3.65 0.64 -13.55
C GLU A 74 -3.64 0.96 -12.06
N ASP A 75 -4.29 0.14 -11.26
CA ASP A 75 -4.32 0.33 -9.82
C ASP A 75 -3.04 -0.23 -9.19
N VAL A 76 -2.37 0.60 -8.39
CA VAL A 76 -1.20 0.20 -7.61
C VAL A 76 -1.56 0.31 -6.14
N LEU A 77 -1.43 -0.79 -5.42
CA LEU A 77 -1.70 -0.85 -3.98
C LEU A 77 -0.39 -0.63 -3.22
N LEU A 78 -0.37 0.40 -2.37
CA LEU A 78 0.78 0.74 -1.54
C LEU A 78 0.45 0.39 -0.09
N LEU A 79 1.17 -0.58 0.46
CA LEU A 79 0.96 -1.05 1.83
C LEU A 79 1.98 -0.47 2.79
N SER A 80 1.55 -0.22 4.01
CA SER A 80 2.41 0.14 5.12
C SER A 80 2.34 -0.92 6.20
N ASP A 81 3.49 -1.35 6.69
CA ASP A 81 3.57 -2.36 7.75
C ASP A 81 3.20 -1.80 9.12
N ALA A 82 3.28 -0.49 9.29
CA ALA A 82 3.09 0.16 10.58
C ALA A 82 1.88 1.10 10.63
N GLY A 83 0.94 0.93 9.70
CA GLY A 83 -0.22 1.80 9.58
C GLY A 83 -0.29 2.43 8.21
N MET A 84 -0.85 3.64 8.08
CA MET A 84 -0.93 4.31 6.79
C MET A 84 0.44 4.76 6.29
N PRO A 85 0.77 4.54 5.01
CA PRO A 85 1.99 5.09 4.42
C PRO A 85 1.86 6.61 4.37
N THR A 86 2.60 7.30 5.22
CA THR A 86 2.50 8.73 5.41
C THR A 86 3.87 9.40 5.43
N VAL A 87 3.90 10.59 5.99
CA VAL A 87 4.98 11.57 5.91
C VAL A 87 6.36 11.01 6.29
N SER A 88 6.44 10.09 7.24
CA SER A 88 7.73 9.62 7.78
C SER A 88 8.22 8.31 7.17
N ASP A 89 7.53 7.77 6.17
CA ASP A 89 7.93 6.50 5.56
C ASP A 89 8.11 6.64 4.03
N PRO A 90 8.62 5.59 3.36
CA PRO A 90 8.89 5.65 1.91
C PRO A 90 7.69 5.98 1.04
N GLY A 91 6.48 5.75 1.54
CA GLY A 91 5.26 6.04 0.80
C GLY A 91 5.05 7.52 0.52
N TYR A 92 5.63 8.41 1.32
CA TYR A 92 5.44 9.84 1.15
C TYR A 92 5.88 10.35 -0.24
N ALA A 93 7.04 9.92 -0.70
CA ALA A 93 7.55 10.35 -2.00
C ALA A 93 6.66 9.86 -3.14
N VAL A 94 6.09 8.67 -3.02
CA VAL A 94 5.16 8.13 -4.03
C VAL A 94 3.89 8.95 -4.08
N VAL A 95 3.31 9.27 -2.92
CA VAL A 95 2.09 10.09 -2.84
C VAL A 95 2.34 11.48 -3.39
N ALA A 96 3.43 12.12 -3.01
CA ALA A 96 3.78 13.45 -3.50
C ALA A 96 3.94 13.46 -5.02
N ALA A 97 4.63 12.48 -5.56
CA ALA A 97 4.82 12.36 -7.00
C ALA A 97 3.51 12.11 -7.74
N ALA A 98 2.62 11.28 -7.18
CA ALA A 98 1.31 11.01 -7.76
C ALA A 98 0.46 12.28 -7.83
N VAL A 99 0.41 13.05 -6.76
CA VAL A 99 -0.32 14.32 -6.73
C VAL A 99 0.24 15.29 -7.77
N GLU A 100 1.56 15.40 -7.84
CA GLU A 100 2.23 16.30 -8.79
C GLU A 100 1.93 15.91 -10.25
N GLN A 101 1.86 14.62 -10.54
CA GLN A 101 1.59 14.11 -11.89
C GLN A 101 0.10 14.03 -12.22
N GLY A 102 -0.77 14.40 -11.30
CA GLY A 102 -2.22 14.33 -11.51
C GLY A 102 -2.79 12.91 -11.50
N VAL A 103 -2.10 11.97 -10.87
CA VAL A 103 -2.57 10.60 -10.70
C VAL A 103 -3.50 10.54 -9.49
N ASP A 104 -4.65 9.90 -9.65
CA ASP A 104 -5.61 9.77 -8.55
C ASP A 104 -5.03 8.94 -7.40
N VAL A 105 -5.26 9.43 -6.19
CA VAL A 105 -4.83 8.75 -4.95
C VAL A 105 -6.04 8.56 -4.07
N THR A 106 -6.20 7.36 -3.53
CA THR A 106 -7.23 7.07 -2.55
C THR A 106 -6.62 6.30 -1.38
N ALA A 107 -7.30 6.27 -0.26
CA ALA A 107 -6.86 5.53 0.93
C ALA A 107 -7.97 4.61 1.40
N LEU A 108 -7.58 3.38 1.75
CA LEU A 108 -8.47 2.44 2.42
C LEU A 108 -8.32 2.63 3.93
N PRO A 109 -9.39 2.89 4.68
CA PRO A 109 -9.27 3.09 6.11
C PRO A 109 -8.76 1.83 6.81
N GLY A 110 -7.73 2.00 7.65
CA GLY A 110 -7.25 0.94 8.50
C GLY A 110 -8.06 0.86 9.79
N PRO A 111 -7.94 -0.25 10.52
CA PRO A 111 -8.76 -0.47 11.72
C PRO A 111 -8.61 0.60 12.80
N SER A 112 -7.44 1.14 12.99
CA SER A 112 -7.19 2.12 14.03
C SER A 112 -6.51 3.40 13.55
N ALA A 113 -5.87 3.38 12.40
CA ALA A 113 -5.11 4.52 11.90
C ALA A 113 -5.99 5.74 11.65
N VAL A 114 -7.17 5.55 11.07
CA VAL A 114 -8.10 6.64 10.80
C VAL A 114 -8.64 7.23 12.09
N ILE A 115 -9.01 6.37 13.04
CA ILE A 115 -9.53 6.80 14.33
C ILE A 115 -8.47 7.59 15.09
N THR A 116 -7.24 7.11 15.09
CA THR A 116 -6.13 7.78 15.74
C THR A 116 -5.87 9.15 15.11
N ALA A 117 -5.96 9.25 13.81
CA ALA A 117 -5.75 10.51 13.09
C ALA A 117 -6.86 11.52 13.38
N LEU A 118 -8.07 11.06 13.67
CA LEU A 118 -9.21 11.92 13.97
C LEU A 118 -9.27 12.30 15.45
N ALA A 119 -8.66 11.52 16.27
CA ALA A 119 -8.60 11.80 17.70
C ALA A 119 -7.54 12.84 18.02
#